data_3d810748f289010664aef457f96e2363
#
_entry.id   3d810748f289010664aef457f96e2363
#
_cell.length_a   1.000
_cell.length_b   1.000
_cell.length_c   1.000
_cell.angle_alpha   90.00
_cell.angle_beta   90.00
_cell.angle_gamma   90.00
#
_symmetry.space_group_name_H-M   'P 1'
#
loop_
_entity.id
_entity.type
_entity.pdbx_description
1 polymer ?
#
loop_
_entity_poly.entity_id
_entity_poly.type
_entity_poly.pdbx_seq_one_letter_code
_entity_poly.pdbx_strand_id
1 'polypeptide(L)'
;MKHRLAFVFSALVTAEVAAQTVQDGDSIIRGDGVRVRLYGIDAPEKDQPYGKEARKVLKQYMPLVAKMKEYDEDHYGRLIVELYTEDNKSINAAMICSGAAWWYENYAPNRPQFKQCQEDAQENKRGLWAEEEPVAPWDWRKR
;
A
#
# COMPACT_ATOMS: atom_id res chain seq x y z
N MET A 1 -6.13 -22.03 25.94
CA MET A 1 -6.29 -20.63 26.38
C MET A 1 -5.56 -19.60 25.50
N LYS A 2 -4.43 -19.95 24.90
CA LYS A 2 -3.66 -19.00 24.06
C LYS A 2 -4.33 -18.62 22.73
N HIS A 3 -5.28 -19.40 22.24
CA HIS A 3 -5.94 -19.15 20.94
C HIS A 3 -7.09 -18.14 20.97
N ARG A 4 -7.63 -17.83 22.14
CA ARG A 4 -8.75 -16.87 22.27
C ARG A 4 -8.29 -15.39 22.22
N LEU A 5 -7.07 -15.11 22.67
CA LEU A 5 -6.51 -13.76 22.65
C LEU A 5 -6.14 -13.27 21.24
N ALA A 6 -5.68 -14.18 20.38
CA ALA A 6 -5.32 -13.86 19.00
C ALA A 6 -6.55 -13.45 18.16
N PHE A 7 -7.73 -14.01 18.46
CA PHE A 7 -8.97 -13.71 17.73
C PHE A 7 -9.52 -12.31 18.06
N VAL A 8 -9.41 -11.90 19.32
CA VAL A 8 -9.86 -10.57 19.76
C VAL A 8 -8.96 -9.47 19.20
N PHE A 9 -7.67 -9.75 19.08
CA PHE A 9 -6.68 -8.81 18.52
C PHE A 9 -6.93 -8.54 17.03
N SER A 10 -7.29 -9.58 16.27
CA SER A 10 -7.57 -9.45 14.83
C SER A 10 -8.82 -8.60 14.54
N ALA A 11 -9.86 -8.74 15.36
CA ALA A 11 -11.10 -7.98 15.21
C ALA A 11 -10.90 -6.48 15.51
N LEU A 12 -10.10 -6.14 16.52
CA LEU A 12 -9.77 -4.76 16.87
C LEU A 12 -8.95 -4.07 15.77
N VAL A 13 -7.96 -4.77 15.22
CA VAL A 13 -7.14 -4.25 14.10
C VAL A 13 -8.01 -3.97 12.89
N THR A 14 -8.96 -4.83 12.59
CA THR A 14 -9.88 -4.64 11.44
C THR A 14 -10.75 -3.40 11.61
N ALA A 15 -11.30 -3.17 12.80
CA ALA A 15 -12.14 -2.01 13.09
C ALA A 15 -11.33 -0.70 13.02
N GLU A 16 -10.11 -0.69 13.54
CA GLU A 16 -9.21 0.46 13.46
C GLU A 16 -8.81 0.77 12.02
N VAL A 17 -8.53 -0.26 11.21
CA VAL A 17 -8.20 -0.10 9.78
C VAL A 17 -9.40 0.48 9.03
N ALA A 18 -10.64 0.08 9.33
CA ALA A 18 -11.84 0.57 8.67
C ALA A 18 -12.12 2.07 8.93
N ALA A 19 -11.63 2.63 10.05
CA ALA A 19 -11.84 4.03 10.45
C ALA A 19 -10.71 4.97 10.01
N GLN A 20 -10.02 4.67 8.90
CA GLN A 20 -8.80 5.38 8.52
C GLN A 20 -9.00 6.49 7.50
N THR A 21 -8.03 7.41 7.49
CA THR A 21 -7.88 8.44 6.46
C THR A 21 -6.76 8.06 5.51
N VAL A 22 -7.06 7.97 4.22
CA VAL A 22 -6.05 7.77 3.18
C VAL A 22 -5.38 9.11 2.87
N GLN A 23 -4.06 9.18 3.04
CA GLN A 23 -3.29 10.39 2.74
C GLN A 23 -2.87 10.45 1.28
N ASP A 24 -2.31 9.35 0.78
CA ASP A 24 -1.88 9.16 -0.61
C ASP A 24 -1.96 7.67 -0.97
N GLY A 25 -1.41 7.28 -2.12
CA GLY A 25 -1.52 5.90 -2.61
C GLY A 25 -0.74 4.85 -1.81
N ASP A 26 0.04 5.23 -0.81
CA ASP A 26 0.85 4.30 -0.02
C ASP A 26 0.88 4.62 1.47
N SER A 27 0.07 5.56 1.94
CA SER A 27 0.04 5.93 3.36
C SER A 27 -1.36 6.27 3.85
N ILE A 28 -1.63 5.86 5.08
CA ILE A 28 -2.90 6.05 5.76
C ILE A 28 -2.64 6.50 7.21
N ILE A 29 -3.65 7.12 7.80
CA ILE A 29 -3.68 7.43 9.23
C ILE A 29 -4.78 6.58 9.85
N ARG A 30 -4.44 5.74 10.83
CA ARG A 30 -5.43 4.94 11.57
C ARG A 30 -6.32 5.82 12.44
N GLY A 31 -7.46 5.25 12.85
CA GLY A 31 -8.42 5.95 13.71
C GLY A 31 -7.82 6.44 15.04
N ASP A 32 -6.75 5.78 15.52
CA ASP A 32 -5.98 6.17 16.72
C ASP A 32 -4.88 7.23 16.43
N GLY A 33 -4.77 7.71 15.19
CA GLY A 33 -3.78 8.70 14.77
C GLY A 33 -2.43 8.14 14.38
N VAL A 34 -2.23 6.82 14.45
CA VAL A 34 -0.97 6.19 14.03
C VAL A 34 -0.81 6.28 12.52
N ARG A 35 0.33 6.79 12.09
CA ARG A 35 0.68 6.87 10.66
C ARG A 35 1.18 5.51 10.18
N VAL A 36 0.69 5.09 9.03
CA VAL A 36 0.98 3.78 8.44
C VAL A 36 1.49 3.97 7.01
N ARG A 37 2.56 3.28 6.69
CA ARG A 37 3.19 3.23 5.37
C ARG A 37 3.04 1.83 4.79
N LEU A 38 2.55 1.71 3.58
CA LEU A 38 2.41 0.40 2.95
C LEU A 38 3.77 -0.15 2.53
N TYR A 39 4.05 -1.38 2.96
CA TYR A 39 5.32 -2.07 2.74
C TYR A 39 5.55 -2.36 1.25
N GLY A 40 6.78 -2.08 0.81
CA GLY A 40 7.27 -2.54 -0.48
C GLY A 40 6.73 -1.84 -1.71
N ILE A 41 5.91 -0.81 -1.54
CA ILE A 41 5.38 -0.02 -2.64
C ILE A 41 5.74 1.46 -2.47
N ASP A 42 5.77 2.19 -3.58
CA ASP A 42 5.96 3.63 -3.58
C ASP A 42 4.99 4.22 -4.61
N ALA A 43 3.99 4.95 -4.13
CA ALA A 43 2.98 5.57 -4.96
C ALA A 43 3.44 6.95 -5.44
N PRO A 44 2.95 7.43 -6.60
CA PRO A 44 3.23 8.79 -7.02
C PRO A 44 2.85 9.80 -5.94
N GLU A 45 3.69 10.82 -5.78
CA GLU A 45 3.48 11.89 -4.82
C GLU A 45 2.20 12.68 -5.16
N LYS A 46 1.65 13.37 -4.19
CA LYS A 46 0.39 14.11 -4.33
C LYS A 46 0.42 15.10 -5.51
N ASP A 47 1.56 15.75 -5.73
CA ASP A 47 1.78 16.73 -6.81
C ASP A 47 2.36 16.11 -8.08
N GLN A 48 2.61 14.81 -8.07
CA GLN A 48 3.13 14.06 -9.21
C GLN A 48 1.96 13.59 -10.10
N PRO A 49 2.19 13.44 -11.42
CA PRO A 49 1.19 12.79 -12.28
C PRO A 49 0.74 11.44 -11.72
N TYR A 50 -0.56 11.20 -11.73
CA TYR A 50 -1.25 10.03 -11.16
C TYR A 50 -1.28 9.99 -9.61
N GLY A 51 -0.75 10.96 -8.91
CA GLY A 51 -0.76 10.97 -7.44
C GLY A 51 -2.16 10.98 -6.84
N LYS A 52 -3.06 11.81 -7.37
CA LYS A 52 -4.45 11.89 -6.91
C LYS A 52 -5.23 10.61 -7.23
N GLU A 53 -5.00 10.05 -8.40
CA GLU A 53 -5.63 8.83 -8.87
C GLU A 53 -5.18 7.64 -8.00
N ALA A 54 -3.89 7.53 -7.69
CA ALA A 54 -3.35 6.50 -6.81
C ALA A 54 -4.01 6.55 -5.42
N ARG A 55 -4.21 7.74 -4.88
CA ARG A 55 -4.92 7.93 -3.62
C ARG A 55 -6.36 7.41 -3.70
N LYS A 56 -7.06 7.70 -4.79
CA LYS A 56 -8.43 7.19 -5.01
C LYS A 56 -8.47 5.67 -5.11
N VAL A 57 -7.49 5.07 -5.77
CA VAL A 57 -7.39 3.60 -5.88
C VAL A 57 -7.26 2.98 -4.50
N LEU A 58 -6.37 3.50 -3.65
CA LEU A 58 -6.23 2.99 -2.29
C LEU A 58 -7.54 3.14 -1.49
N LYS A 59 -8.22 4.28 -1.62
CA LYS A 59 -9.54 4.48 -0.99
C LYS A 59 -10.55 3.41 -1.39
N GLN A 60 -10.53 2.98 -2.65
CA GLN A 60 -11.43 1.92 -3.14
C GLN A 60 -11.09 0.55 -2.54
N TYR A 61 -9.82 0.28 -2.25
CA TYR A 61 -9.40 -0.97 -1.64
C TYR A 61 -9.62 -1.02 -0.12
N MET A 62 -9.64 0.12 0.56
CA MET A 62 -9.73 0.17 2.03
C MET A 62 -10.91 -0.62 2.62
N PRO A 63 -12.13 -0.59 2.05
CA PRO A 63 -13.23 -1.39 2.57
C PRO A 63 -13.01 -2.91 2.53
N LEU A 64 -12.05 -3.38 1.73
CA LEU A 64 -11.73 -4.80 1.59
C LEU A 64 -10.66 -5.27 2.59
N VAL A 65 -10.06 -4.34 3.35
CA VAL A 65 -9.01 -4.68 4.30
C VAL A 65 -9.59 -5.43 5.49
N ALA A 66 -9.07 -6.62 5.74
CA ALA A 66 -9.47 -7.47 6.86
C ALA A 66 -8.32 -7.76 7.83
N LYS A 67 -7.08 -7.66 7.36
CA LYS A 67 -5.89 -8.00 8.15
C LYS A 67 -4.78 -7.01 7.87
N MET A 68 -3.93 -6.79 8.87
CA MET A 68 -2.72 -5.98 8.78
C MET A 68 -1.54 -6.77 9.33
N LYS A 69 -0.49 -6.89 8.53
CA LYS A 69 0.79 -7.47 8.96
C LYS A 69 1.79 -6.35 9.15
N GLU A 70 2.30 -6.21 10.36
CA GLU A 70 3.36 -5.25 10.66
C GLU A 70 4.72 -5.86 10.35
N TYR A 71 5.58 -5.11 9.64
CA TYR A 71 6.96 -5.51 9.34
C TYR A 71 7.95 -4.76 10.20
N ASP A 72 7.76 -3.45 10.38
CA ASP A 72 8.73 -2.57 11.03
C ASP A 72 8.09 -1.23 11.39
N GLU A 73 8.86 -0.37 12.01
CA GLU A 73 8.56 1.04 12.22
C GLU A 73 9.72 1.85 11.63
N ASP A 74 9.42 2.85 10.79
CA ASP A 74 10.46 3.67 10.22
C ASP A 74 10.91 4.78 11.18
N HIS A 75 12.01 5.46 10.83
CA HIS A 75 12.57 6.53 11.67
C HIS A 75 11.68 7.79 11.75
N TYR A 76 10.61 7.85 10.98
CA TYR A 76 9.57 8.89 11.09
C TYR A 76 8.42 8.48 12.01
N GLY A 77 8.49 7.31 12.64
CA GLY A 77 7.43 6.79 13.50
C GLY A 77 6.24 6.21 12.77
N ARG A 78 6.39 5.86 11.48
CA ARG A 78 5.32 5.20 10.72
C ARG A 78 5.45 3.68 10.85
N LEU A 79 4.32 3.00 11.03
CA LEU A 79 4.28 1.54 10.94
C LEU A 79 4.36 1.13 9.48
N ILE A 80 5.25 0.20 9.18
CA ILE A 80 5.41 -0.38 7.85
C ILE A 80 4.58 -1.67 7.80
N VAL A 81 3.56 -1.72 6.96
CA VAL A 81 2.58 -2.81 6.98
C VAL A 81 2.24 -3.33 5.59
N GLU A 82 1.75 -4.55 5.56
CA GLU A 82 1.04 -5.10 4.41
C GLU A 82 -0.41 -5.35 4.79
N LEU A 83 -1.34 -4.87 3.97
CA LEU A 83 -2.77 -5.00 4.16
C LEU A 83 -3.29 -6.18 3.33
N TYR A 84 -4.19 -6.96 3.93
CA TYR A 84 -4.76 -8.14 3.29
C TYR A 84 -6.28 -8.12 3.35
N THR A 85 -6.90 -8.69 2.32
CA THR A 85 -8.33 -8.98 2.32
C THR A 85 -8.63 -10.20 3.19
N GLU A 86 -9.91 -10.50 3.40
CA GLU A 86 -10.35 -11.65 4.16
C GLU A 86 -9.84 -12.98 3.56
N ASP A 87 -9.76 -13.07 2.24
CA ASP A 87 -9.23 -14.23 1.52
C ASP A 87 -7.70 -14.17 1.29
N ASN A 88 -6.99 -13.39 2.10
CA ASN A 88 -5.52 -13.29 2.12
C ASN A 88 -4.89 -12.73 0.84
N LYS A 89 -5.59 -11.87 0.12
CA LYS A 89 -5.00 -11.15 -1.01
C LYS A 89 -4.34 -9.87 -0.53
N SER A 90 -3.13 -9.60 -1.01
CA SER A 90 -2.37 -8.40 -0.65
C SER A 90 -2.92 -7.16 -1.33
N ILE A 91 -3.36 -6.19 -0.54
CA ILE A 91 -3.76 -4.85 -1.04
C ILE A 91 -2.52 -4.12 -1.58
N ASN A 92 -1.36 -4.29 -0.94
CA ASN A 92 -0.09 -3.71 -1.43
C ASN A 92 0.20 -4.19 -2.86
N ALA A 93 0.09 -5.51 -3.10
CA ALA A 93 0.24 -6.08 -4.44
C ALA A 93 -0.82 -5.53 -5.41
N ALA A 94 -2.06 -5.39 -4.97
CA ALA A 94 -3.15 -4.86 -5.79
C ALA A 94 -2.87 -3.42 -6.25
N MET A 95 -2.26 -2.60 -5.40
CA MET A 95 -1.83 -1.24 -5.77
C MET A 95 -0.82 -1.26 -6.92
N ILE A 96 0.13 -2.20 -6.88
CA ILE A 96 1.10 -2.39 -7.98
C ILE A 96 0.40 -2.91 -9.24
N CYS A 97 -0.40 -3.96 -9.10
CA CYS A 97 -1.09 -4.60 -10.23
C CYS A 97 -2.04 -3.66 -10.96
N SER A 98 -2.69 -2.74 -10.24
CA SER A 98 -3.57 -1.74 -10.84
C SER A 98 -2.82 -0.56 -11.48
N GLY A 99 -1.50 -0.51 -11.36
CA GLY A 99 -0.69 0.60 -11.85
C GLY A 99 -0.80 1.86 -11.00
N ALA A 100 -1.12 1.72 -9.71
CA ALA A 100 -1.25 2.85 -8.79
C ALA A 100 -0.01 3.07 -7.93
N ALA A 101 0.95 2.14 -7.96
CA ALA A 101 2.20 2.25 -7.22
C ALA A 101 3.30 1.48 -7.93
N TRP A 102 4.53 1.90 -7.68
CA TRP A 102 5.73 1.18 -8.08
C TRP A 102 6.07 0.12 -7.03
N TRP A 103 6.63 -1.01 -7.45
CA TRP A 103 7.32 -1.91 -6.53
C TRP A 103 8.62 -1.23 -6.07
N TYR A 104 8.76 -1.05 -4.76
CA TYR A 104 9.97 -0.47 -4.18
C TYR A 104 10.96 -1.59 -3.84
N GLU A 105 11.64 -2.08 -4.86
CA GLU A 105 12.48 -3.28 -4.80
C GLU A 105 13.56 -3.22 -3.72
N ASN A 106 14.19 -2.06 -3.53
CA ASN A 106 15.25 -1.88 -2.53
C ASN A 106 14.77 -2.16 -1.10
N TYR A 107 13.49 -1.88 -0.81
CA TYR A 107 12.90 -2.09 0.51
C TYR A 107 12.15 -3.41 0.64
N ALA A 108 11.79 -4.02 -0.46
CA ALA A 108 11.04 -5.28 -0.48
C ALA A 108 11.62 -6.22 -1.56
N PRO A 109 12.89 -6.65 -1.41
CA PRO A 109 13.47 -7.60 -2.36
C PRO A 109 12.79 -8.96 -2.22
N ASN A 110 12.95 -9.81 -3.23
CA ASN A 110 12.45 -11.18 -3.21
C ASN A 110 10.93 -11.29 -3.04
N ARG A 111 10.19 -10.41 -3.71
CA ARG A 111 8.73 -10.46 -3.76
C ARG A 111 8.26 -10.74 -5.20
N PRO A 112 8.24 -12.04 -5.62
CA PRO A 112 7.85 -12.40 -6.99
C PRO A 112 6.48 -11.87 -7.38
N GLN A 113 5.52 -11.85 -6.46
CA GLN A 113 4.18 -11.32 -6.71
C GLN A 113 4.21 -9.82 -7.02
N PHE A 114 5.00 -9.04 -6.30
CA PHE A 114 5.13 -7.60 -6.57
C PHE A 114 5.77 -7.33 -7.92
N LYS A 115 6.81 -8.09 -8.23
CA LYS A 115 7.49 -8.03 -9.54
C LYS A 115 6.52 -8.33 -10.68
N GLN A 116 5.78 -9.45 -10.56
CA GLN A 116 4.83 -9.87 -11.58
C GLN A 116 3.72 -8.83 -11.77
N CYS A 117 3.19 -8.30 -10.69
CA CYS A 117 2.19 -7.21 -10.73
C CYS A 117 2.71 -6.00 -11.51
N GLN A 118 3.95 -5.58 -11.24
CA GLN A 118 4.52 -4.42 -11.94
C GLN A 118 4.72 -4.69 -13.43
N GLU A 119 5.27 -5.84 -13.78
CA GLU A 119 5.46 -6.24 -15.17
C GLU A 119 4.13 -6.27 -15.93
N ASP A 120 3.08 -6.85 -15.33
CA ASP A 120 1.75 -6.90 -15.93
C ASP A 120 1.13 -5.50 -16.10
N ALA A 121 1.28 -4.65 -15.09
CA ALA A 121 0.77 -3.28 -15.16
C ALA A 121 1.51 -2.47 -16.25
N GLN A 122 2.81 -2.62 -16.36
CA GLN A 122 3.63 -1.98 -17.40
C GLN A 122 3.22 -2.45 -18.79
N GLU A 123 3.13 -3.76 -18.99
CA GLU A 123 2.76 -4.36 -20.28
C GLU A 123 1.38 -3.89 -20.76
N ASN A 124 0.42 -3.80 -19.83
CA ASN A 124 -0.94 -3.38 -20.12
C ASN A 124 -1.17 -1.87 -19.98
N LYS A 125 -0.13 -1.11 -19.71
CA LYS A 125 -0.18 0.36 -19.56
C LYS A 125 -1.26 0.82 -18.58
N ARG A 126 -1.38 0.11 -17.44
CA ARG A 126 -2.37 0.45 -16.41
C ARG A 126 -1.92 1.63 -15.58
N GLY A 127 -2.86 2.49 -15.23
CA GLY A 127 -2.65 3.58 -14.31
C GLY A 127 -1.48 4.48 -14.70
N LEU A 128 -0.51 4.63 -13.82
CA LEU A 128 0.68 5.45 -14.05
C LEU A 128 1.49 5.04 -15.28
N TRP A 129 1.39 3.76 -15.69
CA TRP A 129 2.14 3.22 -16.82
C TRP A 129 1.55 3.62 -18.19
N ALA A 130 0.41 4.31 -18.21
CA ALA A 130 -0.12 4.94 -19.42
C ALA A 130 0.66 6.21 -19.80
N GLU A 131 1.43 6.79 -18.87
CA GLU A 131 2.37 7.86 -19.14
C GLU A 131 3.48 7.38 -20.08
N GLU A 132 3.94 8.23 -20.99
CA GLU A 132 5.05 7.89 -21.91
C GLU A 132 6.36 7.67 -21.16
N GLU A 133 6.66 8.54 -20.21
CA GLU A 133 7.88 8.50 -19.41
C GLU A 133 7.53 8.63 -17.94
N PRO A 134 7.01 7.55 -17.32
CA PRO A 134 6.66 7.62 -15.90
C PRO A 134 7.92 7.81 -15.05
N VAL A 135 7.84 8.74 -14.09
CA VAL A 135 8.94 9.03 -13.16
C VAL A 135 8.67 8.32 -11.85
N ALA A 136 9.65 7.56 -11.37
CA ALA A 136 9.53 6.89 -10.08
C ALA A 136 9.41 7.92 -8.95
N PRO A 137 8.59 7.65 -7.91
CA PRO A 137 8.39 8.62 -6.82
C PRO A 137 9.69 8.99 -6.11
N TRP A 138 10.60 8.04 -5.94
CA TRP A 138 11.91 8.32 -5.32
C TRP A 138 12.80 9.25 -6.16
N ASP A 139 12.62 9.28 -7.49
CA ASP A 139 13.29 10.24 -8.35
C ASP A 139 12.56 11.59 -8.36
N TRP A 140 11.23 11.55 -8.33
CA TRP A 140 10.42 12.77 -8.23
C TRP A 140 10.77 13.60 -6.99
N ARG A 141 10.96 12.95 -5.83
CA ARG A 141 11.32 13.62 -4.58
C ARG A 141 12.69 14.30 -4.59
N LYS A 142 13.55 13.95 -5.54
CA LYS A 142 14.87 14.56 -5.70
C LYS A 142 14.89 15.84 -6.54
N ARG A 143 13.76 16.22 -7.11
CA ARG A 143 13.64 17.41 -7.96
C ARG A 143 13.59 18.70 -7.16
#